data_c50fbf99352f132f6bf29fb50afdc078
#
_entry.id   c50fbf99352f132f6bf29fb50afdc078
#
_cell.length_a   1.000
_cell.length_b   1.000
_cell.length_c   1.000
_cell.angle_alpha   90.00
_cell.angle_beta   90.00
_cell.angle_gamma   90.00
#
_symmetry.space_group_name_H-M   'P 1'
#
loop_
_entity.id
_entity.type
_entity.pdbx_description
1 polymer ?
#
loop_
_entity_poly.entity_id
_entity_poly.type
_entity_poly.pdbx_seq_one_letter_code
_entity_poly.pdbx_strand_id
1 'polypeptide(L)'
;MTNLVCGDTHYFEVKDAFAAKDRIFPSMLDEEIVNKALNLNKKIVSGFGLSRGLTHGEYIIDGHDVYLIEIAARGGGVYISSDIIPLMTGFNTTSFIIDIATKSTVDTPFIEYKKMCTCYIAFFLPEGVINEVKGVREIQSLPYVHHSNLDALYIGKHIGKNIDKTSRYFLIMEASDRSELEERIELVHKLLQVNVDNGFKTKGIVWN
;
A
#
# COMPACT_ATOMS: atom_id res chain seq x y z
N MET A 1 -13.95 15.17 -11.80
CA MET A 1 -13.27 14.08 -11.07
C MET A 1 -11.87 14.54 -10.73
N THR A 2 -11.44 14.37 -9.50
CA THR A 2 -10.09 14.72 -9.02
C THR A 2 -9.33 13.43 -8.76
N ASN A 3 -8.13 13.30 -9.31
CA ASN A 3 -7.23 12.21 -8.95
C ASN A 3 -6.58 12.55 -7.60
N LEU A 4 -6.62 11.64 -6.65
CA LEU A 4 -6.04 11.86 -5.33
C LEU A 4 -4.59 11.39 -5.27
N VAL A 5 -4.32 10.17 -5.73
CA VAL A 5 -2.97 9.60 -5.82
C VAL A 5 -2.91 8.61 -6.98
N CYS A 6 -1.72 8.43 -7.54
CA CYS A 6 -1.39 7.37 -8.47
C CYS A 6 -0.07 6.76 -8.01
N GLY A 7 0.02 5.45 -7.94
CA GLY A 7 1.21 4.76 -7.46
C GLY A 7 1.45 3.45 -8.18
N ASP A 8 2.64 2.91 -7.99
CA ASP A 8 3.09 1.66 -8.56
C ASP A 8 2.87 0.51 -7.59
N THR A 9 2.49 -0.64 -8.10
CA THR A 9 2.31 -1.87 -7.32
C THR A 9 3.25 -2.95 -7.84
N HIS A 10 4.04 -3.53 -6.93
CA HIS A 10 4.87 -4.68 -7.24
C HIS A 10 4.35 -5.92 -6.49
N TYR A 11 4.58 -7.08 -7.07
CA TYR A 11 4.10 -8.35 -6.53
C TYR A 11 5.26 -9.19 -6.00
N PHE A 12 4.97 -10.09 -5.07
CA PHE A 12 5.94 -11.07 -4.62
C PHE A 12 6.32 -12.01 -5.76
N GLU A 13 7.60 -12.31 -5.88
CA GLU A 13 8.14 -13.27 -6.88
C GLU A 13 8.04 -14.72 -6.40
N VAL A 14 7.31 -14.97 -5.33
CA VAL A 14 7.10 -16.33 -4.79
C VAL A 14 6.06 -17.05 -5.64
N LYS A 15 6.37 -18.27 -6.06
CA LYS A 15 5.46 -19.12 -6.83
C LYS A 15 4.10 -19.25 -6.11
N ASP A 16 3.02 -19.06 -6.85
CA ASP A 16 1.63 -19.15 -6.39
C ASP A 16 1.22 -18.06 -5.36
N ALA A 17 2.05 -17.03 -5.15
CA ALA A 17 1.70 -15.89 -4.31
C ALA A 17 1.23 -14.70 -5.17
N PHE A 18 -0.08 -14.57 -5.36
CA PHE A 18 -0.70 -13.44 -6.08
C PHE A 18 -1.01 -12.27 -5.16
N ALA A 19 -0.03 -11.88 -4.36
CA ALA A 19 -0.19 -10.78 -3.41
C ALA A 19 0.81 -9.66 -3.71
N ALA A 20 0.33 -8.42 -3.65
CA ALA A 20 1.22 -7.28 -3.78
C ALA A 20 2.15 -7.19 -2.56
N LYS A 21 3.46 -6.99 -2.82
CA LYS A 21 4.47 -6.78 -1.79
C LYS A 21 4.59 -5.32 -1.38
N ASP A 22 4.44 -4.42 -2.34
CA ASP A 22 4.48 -3.00 -2.05
C ASP A 22 3.51 -2.19 -2.92
N ARG A 23 3.25 -0.97 -2.47
CA ARG A 23 2.62 0.10 -3.24
C ARG A 23 3.33 1.38 -2.91
N ILE A 24 3.86 2.05 -3.92
CA ILE A 24 4.70 3.22 -3.76
C ILE A 24 4.08 4.40 -4.50
N PHE A 25 4.03 5.54 -3.85
CA PHE A 25 3.41 6.76 -4.34
C PHE A 25 4.39 7.93 -4.23
N PRO A 26 4.38 8.86 -5.22
CA PRO A 26 3.67 8.78 -6.49
C PRO A 26 4.28 7.72 -7.42
N SER A 27 3.57 7.40 -8.50
CA SER A 27 4.08 6.56 -9.58
C SER A 27 5.31 7.18 -10.23
N MET A 28 6.28 6.31 -10.59
CA MET A 28 7.50 6.67 -11.32
C MET A 28 7.39 6.42 -12.83
N LEU A 29 6.23 6.00 -13.31
CA LEU A 29 5.96 5.87 -14.73
C LEU A 29 6.01 7.23 -15.43
N ASP A 30 6.31 7.21 -16.71
CA ASP A 30 6.28 8.41 -17.55
C ASP A 30 4.92 9.12 -17.44
N GLU A 31 4.96 10.45 -17.39
CA GLU A 31 3.76 11.27 -17.24
C GLU A 31 2.70 10.98 -18.31
N GLU A 32 3.12 10.63 -19.53
CA GLU A 32 2.22 10.25 -20.61
C GLU A 32 1.41 9.00 -20.24
N ILE A 33 2.06 7.99 -19.68
CA ILE A 33 1.42 6.72 -19.28
C ILE A 33 0.46 6.97 -18.11
N VAL A 34 0.91 7.71 -17.11
CA VAL A 34 0.07 8.11 -15.98
C VAL A 34 -1.17 8.85 -16.47
N ASN A 35 -1.01 9.81 -17.37
CA ASN A 35 -2.14 10.57 -17.94
C ASN A 35 -3.08 9.68 -18.76
N LYS A 36 -2.57 8.68 -19.50
CA LYS A 36 -3.42 7.69 -20.18
C LYS A 36 -4.27 6.91 -19.19
N ALA A 37 -3.68 6.41 -18.10
CA ALA A 37 -4.41 5.69 -17.06
C ALA A 37 -5.48 6.56 -16.39
N LEU A 38 -5.15 7.78 -16.02
CA LEU A 38 -6.08 8.75 -15.42
C LEU A 38 -7.24 9.11 -16.36
N ASN A 39 -6.96 9.31 -17.65
CA ASN A 39 -7.98 9.59 -18.63
C ASN A 39 -8.91 8.39 -18.89
N LEU A 40 -8.33 7.19 -18.91
CA LEU A 40 -9.10 5.95 -19.01
C LEU A 40 -10.02 5.80 -17.79
N ASN A 41 -9.48 5.97 -16.58
CA ASN A 41 -10.24 5.94 -15.33
C ASN A 41 -11.41 6.94 -15.37
N LYS A 42 -11.15 8.18 -15.78
CA LYS A 42 -12.19 9.21 -15.90
C LYS A 42 -13.31 8.83 -16.86
N LYS A 43 -12.97 8.26 -18.02
CA LYS A 43 -13.96 7.78 -19.01
C LYS A 43 -14.82 6.68 -18.43
N ILE A 44 -14.22 5.69 -17.77
CA ILE A 44 -14.92 4.55 -17.18
C ILE A 44 -15.87 5.01 -16.07
N VAL A 45 -15.37 5.80 -15.12
CA VAL A 45 -16.18 6.35 -14.01
C VAL A 45 -17.39 7.14 -14.52
N SER A 46 -17.16 7.99 -15.53
CA SER A 46 -18.24 8.76 -16.16
C SER A 46 -19.22 7.87 -16.90
N GLY A 47 -18.74 6.82 -17.57
CA GLY A 47 -19.58 5.86 -18.30
C GLY A 47 -20.51 5.04 -17.39
N PHE A 48 -20.07 4.77 -16.14
CA PHE A 48 -20.91 4.15 -15.10
C PHE A 48 -21.89 5.11 -14.43
N GLY A 49 -21.86 6.40 -14.77
CA GLY A 49 -22.72 7.41 -14.16
C GLY A 49 -22.41 7.69 -12.68
N LEU A 50 -21.19 7.39 -12.22
CA LEU A 50 -20.78 7.66 -10.86
C LEU A 50 -20.56 9.16 -10.66
N SER A 51 -21.46 9.82 -9.94
CA SER A 51 -21.45 11.27 -9.75
C SER A 51 -20.85 11.70 -8.42
N ARG A 52 -20.82 10.82 -7.40
CA ARG A 52 -20.34 11.11 -6.04
C ARG A 52 -19.65 9.88 -5.46
N GLY A 53 -18.55 10.10 -4.75
CA GLY A 53 -17.84 9.03 -4.06
C GLY A 53 -16.35 8.99 -4.37
N LEU A 54 -15.72 7.94 -3.90
CA LEU A 54 -14.36 7.57 -4.23
C LEU A 54 -14.37 6.40 -5.22
N THR A 55 -13.37 6.34 -6.07
CA THR A 55 -13.12 5.20 -6.94
C THR A 55 -11.66 4.75 -6.80
N HIS A 56 -11.44 3.47 -6.94
CA HIS A 56 -10.13 2.86 -6.99
C HIS A 56 -10.02 2.03 -8.26
N GLY A 57 -9.06 2.35 -9.12
CA GLY A 57 -8.78 1.62 -10.35
C GLY A 57 -7.41 0.96 -10.30
N GLU A 58 -7.32 -0.26 -10.80
CA GLU A 58 -6.09 -1.01 -10.98
C GLU A 58 -5.85 -1.27 -12.47
N TYR A 59 -4.62 -1.04 -12.92
CA TYR A 59 -4.24 -1.09 -14.33
C TYR A 59 -2.96 -1.88 -14.51
N ILE A 60 -2.84 -2.59 -15.65
CA ILE A 60 -1.58 -3.13 -16.14
C ILE A 60 -1.05 -2.23 -17.24
N ILE A 61 0.25 -1.99 -17.20
CA ILE A 61 0.99 -1.27 -18.23
C ILE A 61 1.82 -2.27 -19.01
N ASP A 62 1.67 -2.27 -20.34
CA ASP A 62 2.48 -3.06 -21.26
C ASP A 62 3.05 -2.12 -22.32
N GLY A 63 4.33 -1.79 -22.19
CA GLY A 63 4.94 -0.73 -22.98
C GLY A 63 4.24 0.60 -22.79
N HIS A 64 3.58 1.11 -23.84
CA HIS A 64 2.80 2.35 -23.81
C HIS A 64 1.29 2.12 -23.64
N ASP A 65 0.85 0.88 -23.55
CA ASP A 65 -0.56 0.54 -23.45
C ASP A 65 -1.02 0.39 -21.99
N VAL A 66 -2.25 0.81 -21.72
CA VAL A 66 -2.87 0.82 -20.40
C VAL A 66 -4.12 -0.04 -20.42
N TYR A 67 -4.14 -1.10 -19.64
CA TYR A 67 -5.24 -2.05 -19.55
C TYR A 67 -5.89 -1.99 -18.17
N LEU A 68 -7.21 -1.83 -18.14
CA LEU A 68 -7.97 -1.92 -16.89
C LEU A 68 -8.01 -3.37 -16.40
N ILE A 69 -7.66 -3.56 -15.13
CA ILE A 69 -7.88 -4.82 -14.40
C ILE A 69 -9.19 -4.75 -13.65
N GLU A 70 -9.29 -3.76 -12.76
CA GLU A 70 -10.43 -3.59 -11.87
C GLU A 70 -10.70 -2.10 -11.62
N ILE A 71 -11.97 -1.76 -11.47
CA ILE A 71 -12.39 -0.49 -10.90
C ILE A 71 -13.48 -0.73 -9.87
N ALA A 72 -13.37 -0.09 -8.72
CA ALA A 72 -14.33 -0.19 -7.63
C ALA A 72 -14.84 1.20 -7.23
N ALA A 73 -16.15 1.31 -7.00
CA ALA A 73 -16.80 2.53 -6.48
C ALA A 73 -16.63 2.64 -4.96
N ARG A 74 -15.39 2.63 -4.50
CA ARG A 74 -14.96 2.75 -3.11
C ARG A 74 -13.55 3.32 -3.06
N GLY A 75 -13.09 3.66 -1.89
CA GLY A 75 -11.67 3.97 -1.67
C GLY A 75 -10.75 2.77 -1.88
N GLY A 76 -9.48 3.03 -2.11
CA GLY A 76 -8.44 2.01 -2.21
C GLY A 76 -8.28 1.23 -0.91
N GLY A 77 -8.03 -0.08 -1.03
CA GLY A 77 -7.71 -0.95 0.10
C GLY A 77 -6.27 -0.77 0.60
N VAL A 78 -5.83 -1.66 1.48
CA VAL A 78 -4.47 -1.68 2.05
C VAL A 78 -3.99 -0.31 2.51
N TYR A 79 -4.85 0.38 3.26
CA TYR A 79 -4.59 1.70 3.85
C TYR A 79 -4.35 2.85 2.86
N ILE A 80 -4.59 2.66 1.56
CA ILE A 80 -4.46 3.75 0.58
C ILE A 80 -5.38 4.90 0.94
N SER A 81 -6.66 4.61 1.20
CA SER A 81 -7.64 5.66 1.53
C SER A 81 -7.49 6.20 2.94
N SER A 82 -7.24 5.34 3.93
CA SER A 82 -7.20 5.74 5.33
C SER A 82 -5.91 6.43 5.77
N ASP A 83 -4.78 6.09 5.12
CA ASP A 83 -3.45 6.53 5.57
C ASP A 83 -2.69 7.26 4.46
N ILE A 84 -2.49 6.64 3.28
CA ILE A 84 -1.63 7.18 2.22
C ILE A 84 -2.19 8.47 1.65
N ILE A 85 -3.48 8.50 1.28
CA ILE A 85 -4.10 9.72 0.75
C ILE A 85 -4.03 10.87 1.77
N PRO A 86 -4.44 10.69 3.05
CA PRO A 86 -4.28 11.73 4.06
C PRO A 86 -2.84 12.20 4.27
N LEU A 87 -1.86 11.30 4.27
CA LEU A 87 -0.44 11.70 4.38
C LEU A 87 -0.02 12.61 3.22
N MET A 88 -0.34 12.23 1.99
CA MET A 88 0.07 12.93 0.77
C MET A 88 -0.71 14.21 0.48
N THR A 89 -1.96 14.31 0.95
CA THR A 89 -2.87 15.37 0.53
C THR A 89 -3.55 16.13 1.67
N GLY A 90 -3.42 15.65 2.90
CA GLY A 90 -4.21 16.17 4.03
C GLY A 90 -5.71 15.88 3.94
N PHE A 91 -6.18 15.24 2.87
CA PHE A 91 -7.60 14.99 2.63
C PHE A 91 -8.11 13.77 3.42
N ASN A 92 -9.05 13.99 4.33
CA ASN A 92 -9.67 12.92 5.09
C ASN A 92 -10.77 12.22 4.28
N THR A 93 -10.41 11.12 3.62
CA THR A 93 -11.31 10.33 2.79
C THR A 93 -12.44 9.68 3.58
N THR A 94 -12.19 9.28 4.82
CA THR A 94 -13.19 8.65 5.70
C THR A 94 -14.29 9.65 6.05
N SER A 95 -13.92 10.86 6.50
CA SER A 95 -14.90 11.92 6.76
C SER A 95 -15.68 12.28 5.49
N PHE A 96 -15.00 12.36 4.34
CA PHE A 96 -15.66 12.65 3.08
C PHE A 96 -16.71 11.60 2.70
N ILE A 97 -16.41 10.30 2.84
CA ILE A 97 -17.38 9.23 2.56
C ILE A 97 -18.59 9.31 3.49
N ILE A 98 -18.38 9.59 4.78
CA ILE A 98 -19.46 9.78 5.75
C ILE A 98 -20.30 10.98 5.33
N ASP A 99 -19.68 12.09 4.99
CA ASP A 99 -20.38 13.31 4.58
C ASP A 99 -21.24 13.09 3.34
N ILE A 100 -20.76 12.43 2.29
CA ILE A 100 -21.56 12.14 1.10
C ILE A 100 -22.70 11.14 1.35
N ALA A 101 -22.59 10.31 2.38
CA ALA A 101 -23.63 9.37 2.77
C ALA A 101 -24.72 10.00 3.65
N THR A 102 -24.40 11.05 4.39
CA THR A 102 -25.28 11.63 5.41
C THR A 102 -25.78 13.03 5.06
N LYS A 103 -25.12 13.76 4.18
CA LYS A 103 -25.47 15.13 3.78
C LYS A 103 -26.06 15.18 2.38
N SER A 104 -27.04 16.05 2.16
CA SER A 104 -27.66 16.28 0.84
C SER A 104 -26.70 16.95 -0.14
N THR A 105 -25.81 17.81 0.36
CA THR A 105 -24.77 18.51 -0.42
C THR A 105 -23.42 18.35 0.28
N VAL A 106 -22.39 18.14 -0.52
CA VAL A 106 -20.99 18.09 -0.06
C VAL A 106 -20.16 18.84 -1.09
N ASP A 107 -19.41 19.82 -0.64
CA ASP A 107 -18.51 20.59 -1.52
C ASP A 107 -17.37 19.69 -2.03
N THR A 108 -16.92 19.99 -3.24
CA THR A 108 -15.71 19.37 -3.76
C THR A 108 -14.51 19.87 -2.95
N PRO A 109 -13.77 18.99 -2.27
CA PRO A 109 -12.67 19.44 -1.45
C PRO A 109 -11.54 20.01 -2.31
N PHE A 110 -10.89 21.04 -1.78
CA PHE A 110 -9.59 21.47 -2.28
C PHE A 110 -8.54 20.44 -1.84
N ILE A 111 -7.72 19.97 -2.78
CA ILE A 111 -6.68 18.98 -2.51
C ILE A 111 -5.32 19.65 -2.67
N GLU A 112 -4.56 19.71 -1.60
CA GLU A 112 -3.19 20.18 -1.59
C GLU A 112 -2.22 19.00 -1.59
N TYR A 113 -1.54 18.78 -2.71
CA TYR A 113 -0.57 17.70 -2.83
C TYR A 113 0.74 18.10 -2.19
N LYS A 114 1.17 17.31 -1.21
CA LYS A 114 2.49 17.47 -0.61
C LYS A 114 3.56 16.89 -1.53
N LYS A 115 4.71 17.55 -1.59
CA LYS A 115 5.88 17.02 -2.29
C LYS A 115 6.57 15.99 -1.40
N MET A 116 6.15 14.75 -1.51
CA MET A 116 6.65 13.63 -0.70
C MET A 116 6.40 12.31 -1.40
N CYS A 117 7.06 11.26 -0.94
CA CYS A 117 6.80 9.87 -1.30
C CYS A 117 6.24 9.10 -0.10
N THR A 118 5.38 8.13 -0.36
CA THR A 118 4.86 7.20 0.65
C THR A 118 4.88 5.78 0.11
N CYS A 119 4.95 4.82 0.99
CA CYS A 119 4.77 3.42 0.61
C CYS A 119 3.96 2.63 1.64
N TYR A 120 3.31 1.61 1.12
CA TYR A 120 2.93 0.42 1.85
C TYR A 120 3.88 -0.69 1.42
N ILE A 121 4.65 -1.26 2.35
CA ILE A 121 5.47 -2.44 2.11
C ILE A 121 4.97 -3.60 2.94
N ALA A 122 5.01 -4.80 2.39
CA ALA A 122 4.57 -6.00 3.07
C ALA A 122 5.61 -7.12 2.97
N PHE A 123 5.51 -8.07 3.88
CA PHE A 123 6.31 -9.27 3.89
C PHE A 123 5.52 -10.46 4.42
N PHE A 124 6.02 -11.65 4.12
CA PHE A 124 5.53 -12.89 4.69
C PHE A 124 6.57 -13.55 5.58
N LEU A 125 6.08 -14.43 6.44
CA LEU A 125 6.92 -15.38 7.17
C LEU A 125 6.69 -16.79 6.63
N PRO A 126 7.73 -17.63 6.58
CA PRO A 126 7.59 -19.03 6.21
C PRO A 126 6.78 -19.79 7.26
N GLU A 127 6.21 -20.92 6.87
CA GLU A 127 5.52 -21.83 7.79
C GLU A 127 6.44 -22.32 8.92
N GLY A 128 5.92 -22.33 10.16
CA GLY A 128 6.65 -22.78 11.35
C GLY A 128 6.28 -22.00 12.60
N VAL A 129 7.19 -21.94 13.55
CA VAL A 129 7.04 -21.22 14.81
C VAL A 129 8.09 -20.11 14.89
N ILE A 130 7.67 -18.89 15.21
CA ILE A 130 8.60 -17.77 15.39
C ILE A 130 9.46 -18.06 16.63
N ASN A 131 10.78 -18.12 16.46
CA ASN A 131 11.75 -18.32 17.53
C ASN A 131 12.62 -17.08 17.83
N GLU A 132 12.62 -16.09 16.95
CA GLU A 132 13.33 -14.82 17.17
C GLU A 132 12.56 -13.66 16.54
N VAL A 133 12.48 -12.53 17.26
CA VAL A 133 11.95 -11.25 16.79
C VAL A 133 12.80 -10.12 17.32
N LYS A 134 13.38 -9.32 16.43
CA LYS A 134 14.18 -8.12 16.78
C LYS A 134 13.78 -6.94 15.89
N GLY A 135 14.03 -5.73 16.36
CA GLY A 135 13.87 -4.48 15.60
C GLY A 135 12.47 -3.88 15.60
N VAL A 136 11.43 -4.58 16.09
CA VAL A 136 10.04 -4.11 16.05
C VAL A 136 9.88 -2.74 16.72
N ARG A 137 10.30 -2.61 17.99
CA ARG A 137 10.15 -1.35 18.73
C ARG A 137 10.99 -0.22 18.14
N GLU A 138 12.18 -0.55 17.64
CA GLU A 138 13.06 0.41 16.98
C GLU A 138 12.40 0.98 15.72
N ILE A 139 11.87 0.11 14.86
CA ILE A 139 11.16 0.51 13.65
C ILE A 139 9.91 1.34 13.97
N GLN A 140 9.11 0.91 14.95
CA GLN A 140 7.89 1.64 15.34
C GLN A 140 8.18 3.00 15.97
N SER A 141 9.39 3.23 16.48
CA SER A 141 9.83 4.53 17.00
C SER A 141 10.36 5.48 15.92
N LEU A 142 10.54 5.03 14.69
CA LEU A 142 11.01 5.88 13.59
C LEU A 142 9.93 6.89 13.22
N PRO A 143 10.23 8.20 13.15
CA PRO A 143 9.23 9.24 12.98
C PRO A 143 8.51 9.21 11.63
N TYR A 144 9.05 8.49 10.66
CA TYR A 144 8.49 8.33 9.32
C TYR A 144 7.71 7.02 9.12
N VAL A 145 7.58 6.20 10.17
CA VAL A 145 6.73 5.00 10.17
C VAL A 145 5.38 5.36 10.80
N HIS A 146 4.34 5.40 10.01
CA HIS A 146 3.02 5.88 10.43
C HIS A 146 2.10 4.76 10.91
N HIS A 147 2.19 3.60 10.28
CA HIS A 147 1.33 2.47 10.60
C HIS A 147 2.05 1.15 10.34
N SER A 148 1.84 0.16 11.19
CA SER A 148 2.31 -1.20 11.00
C SER A 148 1.47 -2.19 11.80
N ASN A 149 1.55 -3.47 11.45
CA ASN A 149 1.02 -4.56 12.26
C ASN A 149 2.13 -5.42 12.88
N LEU A 150 3.31 -4.85 13.09
CA LEU A 150 4.48 -5.56 13.64
C LEU A 150 4.26 -6.07 15.06
N ASP A 151 3.33 -5.48 15.84
CA ASP A 151 2.96 -5.99 17.17
C ASP A 151 2.40 -7.40 17.14
N ALA A 152 1.93 -7.85 15.97
CA ALA A 152 1.50 -9.22 15.78
C ALA A 152 2.65 -10.24 15.68
N LEU A 153 3.91 -9.79 15.71
CA LEU A 153 5.11 -10.63 15.73
C LEU A 153 5.51 -10.91 17.18
N TYR A 154 5.48 -12.18 17.59
CA TYR A 154 5.95 -12.58 18.90
C TYR A 154 6.52 -14.00 18.88
N ILE A 155 7.48 -14.28 19.75
CA ILE A 155 8.11 -15.59 19.89
C ILE A 155 7.06 -16.62 20.31
N GLY A 156 7.05 -17.78 19.66
CA GLY A 156 6.08 -18.84 19.87
C GLY A 156 4.85 -18.76 18.97
N LYS A 157 4.68 -17.70 18.16
CA LYS A 157 3.58 -17.63 17.21
C LYS A 157 3.73 -18.65 16.10
N HIS A 158 2.65 -19.39 15.85
CA HIS A 158 2.56 -20.31 14.72
C HIS A 158 2.21 -19.55 13.43
N ILE A 159 3.00 -19.77 12.39
CA ILE A 159 2.78 -19.26 11.04
C ILE A 159 2.29 -20.42 10.17
N GLY A 160 1.12 -20.26 9.59
CA GLY A 160 0.51 -21.26 8.69
C GLY A 160 1.13 -21.23 7.29
N LYS A 161 0.75 -22.22 6.49
CA LYS A 161 1.25 -22.39 5.12
C LYS A 161 0.73 -21.35 4.12
N ASN A 162 -0.37 -20.66 4.44
CA ASN A 162 -1.06 -19.80 3.49
C ASN A 162 -0.30 -18.50 3.30
N ILE A 163 -0.04 -18.16 2.05
CA ILE A 163 0.46 -16.86 1.60
C ILE A 163 -0.70 -16.12 0.95
N ASP A 164 -1.47 -15.36 1.73
CA ASP A 164 -2.62 -14.62 1.28
C ASP A 164 -2.65 -13.19 1.85
N LYS A 165 -3.65 -12.42 1.48
CA LYS A 165 -3.80 -11.02 1.93
C LYS A 165 -3.88 -10.88 3.45
N THR A 166 -4.29 -11.91 4.19
CA THR A 166 -4.50 -11.85 5.65
C THR A 166 -3.25 -12.24 6.44
N SER A 167 -2.31 -12.95 5.81
CA SER A 167 -1.06 -13.43 6.44
C SER A 167 0.12 -12.47 6.29
N ARG A 168 -0.10 -11.30 5.64
CA ARG A 168 0.95 -10.29 5.45
C ARG A 168 1.18 -9.47 6.72
N TYR A 169 2.46 -9.22 6.98
CA TYR A 169 2.90 -8.12 7.83
C TYR A 169 3.22 -6.92 6.97
N PHE A 170 3.04 -5.72 7.50
CA PHE A 170 3.21 -4.51 6.69
C PHE A 170 3.68 -3.31 7.50
N LEU A 171 4.19 -2.32 6.77
CA LEU A 171 4.49 -0.98 7.24
C LEU A 171 4.00 0.06 6.23
N ILE A 172 3.63 1.23 6.75
CA ILE A 172 3.38 2.44 5.96
C ILE A 172 4.40 3.47 6.37
N MET A 173 5.14 3.99 5.39
CA MET A 173 6.22 4.94 5.61
C MET A 173 6.12 6.10 4.62
N GLU A 174 6.74 7.21 5.00
CA GLU A 174 6.91 8.38 4.14
C GLU A 174 8.37 8.77 4.00
N ALA A 175 8.66 9.60 3.00
CA ALA A 175 9.95 10.25 2.76
C ALA A 175 9.75 11.54 1.96
N SER A 176 10.77 12.41 1.93
CA SER A 176 10.72 13.64 1.12
C SER A 176 10.80 13.36 -0.39
N ASP A 177 11.46 12.27 -0.77
CA ASP A 177 11.61 11.82 -2.15
C ASP A 177 11.79 10.30 -2.25
N ARG A 178 11.93 9.80 -3.47
CA ARG A 178 12.05 8.37 -3.76
C ARG A 178 13.35 7.76 -3.26
N SER A 179 14.46 8.46 -3.38
CA SER A 179 15.77 7.96 -2.94
C SER A 179 15.79 7.76 -1.43
N GLU A 180 15.32 8.76 -0.70
CA GLU A 180 15.20 8.65 0.76
C GLU A 180 14.22 7.54 1.18
N LEU A 181 13.13 7.36 0.42
CA LEU A 181 12.19 6.26 0.70
C LEU A 181 12.86 4.89 0.57
N GLU A 182 13.65 4.69 -0.48
CA GLU A 182 14.39 3.45 -0.71
C GLU A 182 15.42 3.19 0.39
N GLU A 183 16.16 4.22 0.82
CA GLU A 183 17.07 4.12 1.97
C GLU A 183 16.36 3.72 3.26
N ARG A 184 15.17 4.28 3.52
CA ARG A 184 14.33 3.94 4.69
C ARG A 184 13.82 2.51 4.63
N ILE A 185 13.41 2.04 3.44
CA ILE A 185 13.02 0.64 3.22
C ILE A 185 14.19 -0.30 3.51
N GLU A 186 15.38 0.02 2.99
CA GLU A 186 16.57 -0.79 3.26
C GLU A 186 16.93 -0.81 4.75
N LEU A 187 16.77 0.31 5.45
CA LEU A 187 16.99 0.36 6.89
C LEU A 187 16.03 -0.56 7.63
N VAL A 188 14.75 -0.54 7.28
CA VAL A 188 13.75 -1.46 7.86
C VAL A 188 14.13 -2.92 7.59
N HIS A 189 14.56 -3.26 6.37
CA HIS A 189 15.02 -4.62 6.05
C HIS A 189 16.22 -5.07 6.88
N LYS A 190 17.12 -4.15 7.25
CA LYS A 190 18.28 -4.44 8.11
C LYS A 190 17.90 -4.57 9.58
N LEU A 191 16.98 -3.74 10.06
CA LEU A 191 16.56 -3.70 11.47
C LEU A 191 15.64 -4.86 11.83
N LEU A 192 14.68 -5.19 10.97
CA LEU A 192 13.70 -6.23 11.26
C LEU A 192 14.28 -7.62 11.04
N GLN A 193 14.43 -8.35 12.13
CA GLN A 193 14.89 -9.74 12.10
C GLN A 193 13.83 -10.63 12.73
N VAL A 194 13.28 -11.53 11.94
CA VAL A 194 12.32 -12.54 12.39
C VAL A 194 12.77 -13.89 11.85
N ASN A 195 12.95 -14.83 12.74
CA ASN A 195 13.32 -16.20 12.39
C ASN A 195 12.17 -17.16 12.76
N VAL A 196 11.89 -18.06 11.84
CA VAL A 196 10.84 -19.08 11.96
C VAL A 196 11.46 -20.45 11.83
N ASP A 197 11.22 -21.30 12.82
CA ASP A 197 11.65 -22.69 12.84
C ASP A 197 10.50 -23.61 12.42
N ASN A 198 10.74 -24.47 11.44
CA ASN A 198 9.77 -25.46 10.98
C ASN A 198 10.11 -26.89 11.42
N GLY A 199 11.01 -27.06 12.38
CA GLY A 199 11.48 -28.33 12.89
C GLY A 199 12.62 -28.97 12.07
N PHE A 200 12.95 -28.44 10.89
CA PHE A 200 14.05 -28.91 10.04
C PHE A 200 15.11 -27.84 9.82
N LYS A 201 14.67 -26.59 9.67
CA LYS A 201 15.54 -25.43 9.46
C LYS A 201 14.88 -24.14 9.89
N THR A 202 15.71 -23.18 10.25
CA THR A 202 15.28 -21.81 10.49
C THR A 202 15.32 -21.01 9.19
N LYS A 203 14.29 -20.21 8.94
CA LYS A 203 14.18 -19.30 7.80
C LYS A 203 13.80 -17.91 8.28
N GLY A 204 14.30 -16.90 7.57
CA GLY A 204 13.98 -15.50 7.80
C GLY A 204 12.74 -15.00 7.06
N ILE A 205 12.58 -13.68 7.07
CA ILE A 205 11.51 -12.94 6.40
C ILE A 205 11.58 -13.13 4.88
N VAL A 206 10.41 -13.21 4.25
CA VAL A 206 10.25 -13.22 2.79
C VAL A 206 9.80 -11.83 2.36
N TRP A 207 10.74 -11.06 1.78
CA TRP A 207 10.52 -9.71 1.26
C TRP A 207 10.20 -9.69 -0.25
N ASN A 208 10.54 -10.76 -0.97
CA ASN A 208 10.32 -10.92 -2.42
C ASN A 208 9.60 -12.22 -2.76
#